data_7facd632f08832ffb29c617ae8b9a3c0
#
_entry.id   7facd632f08832ffb29c617ae8b9a3c0
#
_cell.length_a   1.000
_cell.length_b   1.000
_cell.length_c   1.000
_cell.angle_alpha   90.00
_cell.angle_beta   90.00
_cell.angle_gamma   90.00
#
_symmetry.space_group_name_H-M   'P 1'
#
loop_
_entity.id
_entity.type
_entity.pdbx_description
1 polymer ?
#
loop_
_entity_poly.entity_id
_entity_poly.type
_entity_poly.pdbx_seq_one_letter_code
_entity_poly.pdbx_strand_id
1 'polypeptide(L)'
;MGMTTGGGLLTGDKLLAEMQALRDRITGITGTAVASRDGLIIREDTGGVNPDNLAALTSAALSLAQRLAREAGQGTLREAVTRSSGGYVAIYAIGTSAVLVLLGDEGLDVTRLHRESRSVVENMEKLLA
;
A
#
# COMPACT_ATOMS: atom_id res chain seq x y z
N MET A 1 -1.23 31.54 -0.58
CA MET A 1 -0.24 31.17 0.19
C MET A 1 -0.49 29.96 0.89
N GLY A 2 -1.27 29.91 1.90
CA GLY A 2 -1.61 28.72 2.63
C GLY A 2 -2.20 27.63 1.77
N MET A 3 -2.64 27.96 0.59
CA MET A 3 -3.30 26.99 -0.27
C MET A 3 -2.43 25.83 -0.70
N THR A 4 -1.20 26.10 -1.07
CA THR A 4 -0.29 25.03 -1.49
C THR A 4 0.01 24.09 -0.33
N THR A 5 0.34 24.64 0.82
CA THR A 5 0.61 23.84 2.02
C THR A 5 -0.63 23.10 2.46
N GLY A 6 -1.77 23.79 2.45
CA GLY A 6 -3.05 23.17 2.79
C GLY A 6 -3.43 22.04 1.86
N GLY A 7 -3.11 22.16 0.55
CA GLY A 7 -3.34 21.10 -0.42
C GLY A 7 -2.55 19.85 -0.09
N GLY A 8 -1.26 19.98 0.29
CA GLY A 8 -0.44 18.86 0.68
C GLY A 8 -0.94 18.16 1.94
N LEU A 9 -1.35 18.96 2.95
CA LEU A 9 -1.94 18.43 4.17
C LEU A 9 -3.24 17.71 3.90
N LEU A 10 -4.10 18.29 3.07
CA LEU A 10 -5.38 17.66 2.70
C LEU A 10 -5.15 16.33 1.97
N THR A 11 -4.16 16.25 1.11
CA THR A 11 -3.82 15.00 0.43
C THR A 11 -3.38 13.94 1.42
N GLY A 12 -2.48 14.28 2.35
CA GLY A 12 -2.04 13.37 3.40
C GLY A 12 -3.17 12.89 4.28
N ASP A 13 -4.08 13.78 4.65
CA ASP A 13 -5.24 13.44 5.47
C ASP A 13 -6.22 12.53 4.71
N LYS A 14 -6.41 12.77 3.41
CA LYS A 14 -7.27 11.93 2.57
C LYS A 14 -6.67 10.55 2.37
N LEU A 15 -5.37 10.44 2.20
CA LEU A 15 -4.68 9.14 2.13
C LEU A 15 -4.89 8.37 3.43
N LEU A 16 -4.69 9.01 4.57
CA LEU A 16 -4.90 8.37 5.87
C LEU A 16 -6.34 7.92 6.05
N ALA A 17 -7.30 8.73 5.62
CA ALA A 17 -8.72 8.38 5.68
C ALA A 17 -9.03 7.14 4.84
N GLU A 18 -8.46 7.03 3.64
CA GLU A 18 -8.61 5.83 2.80
C GLU A 18 -8.00 4.60 3.47
N MET A 19 -6.82 4.75 4.09
CA MET A 19 -6.16 3.68 4.82
C MET A 19 -7.01 3.21 6.00
N GLN A 20 -7.54 4.13 6.77
CA GLN A 20 -8.39 3.83 7.92
C GLN A 20 -9.71 3.17 7.51
N ALA A 21 -10.33 3.64 6.43
CA ALA A 21 -11.56 3.06 5.90
C ALA A 21 -11.35 1.60 5.50
N LEU A 22 -10.24 1.29 4.86
CA LEU A 22 -9.90 -0.08 4.47
C LEU A 22 -9.71 -0.95 5.72
N ARG A 23 -8.99 -0.42 6.71
CA ARG A 23 -8.74 -1.11 7.98
C ARG A 23 -10.04 -1.41 8.72
N ASP A 24 -10.99 -0.49 8.70
CA ASP A 24 -12.29 -0.66 9.34
C ASP A 24 -13.17 -1.70 8.64
N ARG A 25 -13.06 -1.81 7.32
CA ARG A 25 -13.85 -2.76 6.53
C ARG A 25 -13.34 -4.19 6.59
N ILE A 26 -12.05 -4.38 6.84
CA ILE A 26 -11.41 -5.68 6.73
C ILE A 26 -10.77 -6.06 8.04
N THR A 27 -11.32 -7.09 8.68
CA THR A 27 -10.76 -7.64 9.91
C THR A 27 -9.40 -8.26 9.64
N GLY A 28 -8.46 -8.01 10.53
CA GLY A 28 -7.13 -8.62 10.47
C GLY A 28 -6.05 -7.69 9.92
N ILE A 29 -6.38 -6.50 9.44
CA ILE A 29 -5.36 -5.51 9.08
C ILE A 29 -4.76 -4.94 10.35
N THR A 30 -3.44 -5.03 10.49
CA THR A 30 -2.70 -4.56 11.67
C THR A 30 -1.89 -3.31 11.39
N GLY A 31 -1.68 -2.97 10.13
CA GLY A 31 -0.95 -1.77 9.76
C GLY A 31 -1.10 -1.44 8.29
N THR A 32 -0.89 -0.18 7.96
CA THR A 32 -0.98 0.33 6.58
C THR A 32 0.10 1.35 6.33
N ALA A 33 0.55 1.45 5.09
CA ALA A 33 1.49 2.49 4.66
C ALA A 33 1.30 2.80 3.18
N VAL A 34 1.57 4.04 2.81
CA VAL A 34 1.71 4.46 1.42
C VAL A 34 3.14 4.96 1.26
N ALA A 35 3.83 4.46 0.26
CA ALA A 35 5.21 4.83 -0.03
C ALA A 35 5.37 5.15 -1.51
N SER A 36 6.45 5.88 -1.83
CA SER A 36 6.86 6.07 -3.21
C SER A 36 7.53 4.81 -3.75
N ARG A 37 7.66 4.71 -5.08
CA ARG A 37 8.30 3.57 -5.73
C ARG A 37 9.77 3.43 -5.36
N ASP A 38 10.43 4.52 -4.98
CA ASP A 38 11.83 4.50 -4.55
C ASP A 38 12.00 4.28 -3.05
N GLY A 39 10.92 3.93 -2.34
CA GLY A 39 11.02 3.45 -0.97
C GLY A 39 10.94 4.52 0.12
N LEU A 40 10.33 5.66 -0.18
CA LEU A 40 10.13 6.73 0.80
C LEU A 40 8.70 6.73 1.31
N ILE A 41 8.51 6.81 2.62
CA ILE A 41 7.18 6.87 3.23
C ILE A 41 6.48 8.19 2.85
N ILE A 42 5.24 8.06 2.42
CA ILE A 42 4.35 9.20 2.18
C ILE A 42 3.41 9.36 3.37
N ARG A 43 2.78 8.28 3.81
CA ARG A 43 1.90 8.26 4.98
C ARG A 43 1.93 6.86 5.58
N GLU A 44 1.82 6.75 6.92
CA GLU A 44 1.86 5.43 7.53
C GLU A 44 1.05 5.34 8.82
N ASP A 45 0.60 4.13 9.11
CA ASP A 45 -0.04 3.74 10.35
C ASP A 45 0.36 2.27 10.58
N THR A 46 1.63 2.04 10.85
CA THR A 46 2.22 0.69 10.87
C THR A 46 2.21 0.02 12.24
N GLY A 47 1.75 0.73 13.27
CA GLY A 47 1.51 0.12 14.58
C GLY A 47 2.74 -0.38 15.34
N GLY A 48 3.94 -0.07 14.95
CA GLY A 48 5.13 -0.52 15.65
C GLY A 48 6.19 -1.12 14.74
N VAL A 49 5.82 -1.43 13.50
CA VAL A 49 6.79 -1.81 12.47
C VAL A 49 7.51 -0.54 12.02
N ASN A 50 8.83 -0.62 11.84
CA ASN A 50 9.59 0.53 11.35
C ASN A 50 9.15 0.88 9.94
N PRO A 51 8.52 2.04 9.71
CA PRO A 51 7.95 2.37 8.41
C PRO A 51 9.00 2.58 7.32
N ASP A 52 10.17 3.14 7.65
CA ASP A 52 11.21 3.38 6.65
C ASP A 52 11.80 2.07 6.13
N ASN A 53 12.07 1.12 7.03
CA ASN A 53 12.54 -0.21 6.63
C ASN A 53 11.47 -0.94 5.81
N LEU A 54 10.22 -0.85 6.23
CA LEU A 54 9.11 -1.46 5.51
C LEU A 54 9.01 -0.90 4.09
N ALA A 55 9.09 0.41 3.94
CA ALA A 55 9.01 1.07 2.64
C ALA A 55 10.16 0.66 1.71
N ALA A 56 11.37 0.61 2.23
CA ALA A 56 12.55 0.21 1.45
C ALA A 56 12.43 -1.23 0.96
N LEU A 57 12.05 -2.15 1.83
CA LEU A 57 11.89 -3.57 1.50
C LEU A 57 10.72 -3.79 0.54
N THR A 58 9.63 -3.04 0.72
CA THR A 58 8.47 -3.10 -0.17
C THR A 58 8.83 -2.64 -1.58
N SER A 59 9.58 -1.55 -1.69
CA SER A 59 10.06 -1.06 -2.98
C SER A 59 10.90 -2.12 -3.71
N ALA A 60 11.82 -2.76 -3.00
CA ALA A 60 12.66 -3.82 -3.56
C ALA A 60 11.81 -5.04 -3.97
N ALA A 61 10.88 -5.46 -3.13
CA ALA A 61 10.00 -6.60 -3.40
C ALA A 61 9.12 -6.34 -4.63
N LEU A 62 8.56 -5.14 -4.74
CA LEU A 62 7.73 -4.76 -5.87
C LEU A 62 8.52 -4.76 -7.17
N SER A 63 9.74 -4.25 -7.14
CA SER A 63 10.62 -4.24 -8.32
C SER A 63 10.94 -5.65 -8.80
N LEU A 64 11.25 -6.56 -7.88
CA LEU A 64 11.52 -7.96 -8.20
C LEU A 64 10.28 -8.67 -8.72
N ALA A 65 9.13 -8.43 -8.09
CA ALA A 65 7.87 -9.03 -8.52
C ALA A 65 7.48 -8.53 -9.92
N GLN A 66 7.71 -7.25 -10.24
CA GLN A 66 7.46 -6.72 -11.58
C GLN A 66 8.35 -7.39 -12.63
N ARG A 67 9.63 -7.61 -12.30
CA ARG A 67 10.56 -8.32 -13.20
C ARG A 67 10.11 -9.75 -13.42
N LEU A 68 9.64 -10.40 -12.36
CA LEU A 68 9.10 -11.76 -12.45
C LEU A 68 7.87 -11.81 -13.37
N ALA A 69 6.96 -10.87 -13.23
CA ALA A 69 5.77 -10.76 -14.08
C ALA A 69 6.14 -10.60 -15.56
N ARG A 70 7.14 -9.77 -15.85
CA ARG A 70 7.64 -9.59 -17.22
C ARG A 70 8.25 -10.86 -17.77
N GLU A 71 9.10 -11.50 -16.99
CA GLU A 71 9.75 -12.75 -17.39
C GLU A 71 8.72 -13.84 -17.69
N ALA A 72 7.66 -13.89 -16.93
CA ALA A 72 6.55 -14.82 -17.13
C ALA A 72 5.59 -14.43 -18.25
N GLY A 73 5.81 -13.29 -18.91
CA GLY A 73 4.94 -12.81 -19.97
C GLY A 73 3.57 -12.33 -19.50
N GLN A 74 3.48 -11.88 -18.24
CA GLN A 74 2.19 -11.55 -17.62
C GLN A 74 1.89 -10.04 -17.56
N GLY A 75 2.74 -9.21 -18.14
CA GLY A 75 2.51 -7.77 -18.22
C GLY A 75 2.84 -7.01 -16.95
N THR A 76 1.98 -6.08 -16.56
CA THR A 76 2.22 -5.18 -15.45
C THR A 76 1.75 -5.80 -14.13
N LEU A 77 2.63 -5.78 -13.13
CA LEU A 77 2.30 -6.25 -11.79
C LEU A 77 1.24 -5.35 -11.15
N ARG A 78 0.24 -5.95 -10.56
CA ARG A 78 -0.81 -5.23 -9.82
C ARG A 78 -0.65 -5.35 -8.32
N GLU A 79 -0.25 -6.52 -7.85
CA GLU A 79 -0.18 -6.81 -6.42
C GLU A 79 0.77 -7.96 -6.14
N ALA A 80 1.29 -8.00 -4.92
CA ALA A 80 2.07 -9.10 -4.42
C ALA A 80 1.71 -9.34 -2.96
N VAL A 81 1.62 -10.59 -2.56
CA VAL A 81 1.28 -10.96 -1.19
C VAL A 81 2.30 -11.95 -0.67
N THR A 82 2.84 -11.68 0.51
CA THR A 82 3.65 -12.65 1.24
C THR A 82 2.81 -13.24 2.37
N ARG A 83 2.89 -14.55 2.54
CA ARG A 83 2.30 -15.24 3.67
C ARG A 83 3.41 -15.81 4.53
N SER A 84 3.40 -15.42 5.81
CA SER A 84 4.36 -15.90 6.81
C SER A 84 3.63 -16.56 7.96
N SER A 85 4.35 -17.20 8.86
CA SER A 85 3.72 -17.90 9.99
C SER A 85 2.91 -16.98 10.90
N GLY A 86 3.24 -15.69 10.94
CA GLY A 86 2.55 -14.70 11.77
C GLY A 86 1.58 -13.78 11.04
N GLY A 87 1.40 -13.96 9.73
CA GLY A 87 0.47 -13.10 8.98
C GLY A 87 0.87 -12.85 7.54
N TYR A 88 0.40 -11.71 7.03
CA TYR A 88 0.52 -11.36 5.62
C TYR A 88 1.08 -9.96 5.44
N VAL A 89 1.80 -9.76 4.34
CA VAL A 89 2.08 -8.43 3.80
C VAL A 89 1.50 -8.39 2.38
N ALA A 90 0.57 -7.48 2.15
CA ALA A 90 -0.02 -7.27 0.83
C ALA A 90 0.47 -5.94 0.26
N ILE A 91 0.90 -5.95 -0.99
CA ILE A 91 1.49 -4.80 -1.67
C ILE A 91 0.70 -4.55 -2.95
N TYR A 92 0.16 -3.34 -3.08
CA TYR A 92 -0.63 -2.93 -4.24
C TYR A 92 0.03 -1.75 -4.93
N ALA A 93 0.25 -1.87 -6.24
CA ALA A 93 0.75 -0.75 -7.02
C ALA A 93 -0.29 0.35 -7.09
N ILE A 94 0.11 1.59 -6.82
CA ILE A 94 -0.71 2.78 -7.02
C ILE A 94 -0.15 3.51 -8.23
N GLY A 95 -0.74 3.24 -9.40
CA GLY A 95 -0.19 3.79 -10.65
C GLY A 95 1.26 3.36 -10.84
N THR A 96 2.10 4.29 -11.28
CA THR A 96 3.53 4.04 -11.53
C THR A 96 4.43 4.69 -10.48
N SER A 97 3.88 5.46 -9.55
CA SER A 97 4.69 6.30 -8.66
C SER A 97 4.65 5.89 -7.20
N ALA A 98 3.67 5.11 -6.78
CA ALA A 98 3.48 4.80 -5.36
C ALA A 98 3.04 3.35 -5.14
N VAL A 99 2.97 2.98 -3.88
CA VAL A 99 2.59 1.63 -3.44
C VAL A 99 1.83 1.70 -2.13
N LEU A 100 0.77 0.89 -2.01
CA LEU A 100 0.04 0.68 -0.76
C LEU A 100 0.52 -0.62 -0.14
N VAL A 101 0.90 -0.58 1.12
CA VAL A 101 1.34 -1.75 1.90
C VAL A 101 0.33 -2.00 3.01
N LEU A 102 -0.09 -3.25 3.14
CA LEU A 102 -0.99 -3.67 4.19
C LEU A 102 -0.37 -4.82 4.98
N LEU A 103 -0.33 -4.65 6.28
CA LEU A 103 0.10 -5.70 7.19
C LEU A 103 -1.15 -6.36 7.77
N GLY A 104 -1.18 -7.67 7.79
CA GLY A 104 -2.30 -8.42 8.33
C GLY A 104 -1.85 -9.55 9.23
N ASP A 105 -2.69 -9.91 10.20
CA ASP A 105 -2.48 -11.08 11.02
C ASP A 105 -2.90 -12.36 10.28
N GLU A 106 -2.82 -13.51 10.96
CA GLU A 106 -3.15 -14.80 10.35
C GLU A 106 -4.61 -14.91 9.94
N GLY A 107 -5.49 -14.11 10.50
CA GLY A 107 -6.92 -14.09 10.22
C GLY A 107 -7.34 -13.17 9.08
N LEU A 108 -6.39 -12.55 8.40
CA LEU A 108 -6.71 -11.62 7.31
C LEU A 108 -7.46 -12.33 6.18
N ASP A 109 -8.59 -11.76 5.77
CA ASP A 109 -9.33 -12.22 4.61
C ASP A 109 -8.73 -11.61 3.34
N VAL A 110 -7.79 -12.33 2.73
CA VAL A 110 -7.03 -11.87 1.56
C VAL A 110 -7.95 -11.68 0.35
N THR A 111 -8.94 -12.55 0.18
CA THR A 111 -9.88 -12.45 -0.94
C THR A 111 -10.68 -11.15 -0.86
N ARG A 112 -11.19 -10.85 0.33
CA ARG A 112 -11.92 -9.61 0.56
C ARG A 112 -11.01 -8.39 0.41
N LEU A 113 -9.77 -8.50 0.91
CA LEU A 113 -8.77 -7.45 0.76
C LEU A 113 -8.54 -7.10 -0.71
N HIS A 114 -8.32 -8.10 -1.57
CA HIS A 114 -8.12 -7.85 -3.00
C HIS A 114 -9.32 -7.15 -3.63
N ARG A 115 -10.51 -7.54 -3.25
CA ARG A 115 -11.73 -6.93 -3.77
C ARG A 115 -11.89 -5.48 -3.31
N GLU A 116 -11.72 -5.23 -2.01
CA GLU A 116 -11.90 -3.91 -1.41
C GLU A 116 -10.78 -2.95 -1.76
N SER A 117 -9.56 -3.43 -1.95
CA SER A 117 -8.40 -2.60 -2.25
C SER A 117 -8.49 -1.93 -3.62
N ARG A 118 -9.26 -2.48 -4.55
CA ARG A 118 -9.32 -1.96 -5.91
C ARG A 118 -9.77 -0.51 -5.95
N SER A 119 -10.89 -0.19 -5.31
CA SER A 119 -11.40 1.18 -5.26
C SER A 119 -10.50 2.11 -4.44
N VAL A 120 -9.90 1.60 -3.38
CA VAL A 120 -8.97 2.37 -2.55
C VAL A 120 -7.74 2.77 -3.33
N VAL A 121 -7.16 1.84 -4.08
CA VAL A 121 -5.99 2.12 -4.94
C VAL A 121 -6.33 3.15 -6.01
N GLU A 122 -7.49 3.03 -6.64
CA GLU A 122 -7.94 4.02 -7.62
C GLU A 122 -8.08 5.42 -7.02
N ASN A 123 -8.66 5.51 -5.82
CA ASN A 123 -8.81 6.79 -5.12
C ASN A 123 -7.44 7.37 -4.75
N MET A 124 -6.53 6.54 -4.27
CA MET A 124 -5.18 6.98 -3.92
C MET A 124 -4.40 7.45 -5.14
N GLU A 125 -4.57 6.78 -6.27
CA GLU A 125 -3.93 7.20 -7.52
C GLU A 125 -4.35 8.62 -7.89
N LYS A 126 -5.64 8.93 -7.78
CA LYS A 126 -6.16 10.27 -8.05
C LYS A 126 -5.61 11.30 -7.07
N LEU A 127 -5.49 10.94 -5.80
CA LEU A 127 -4.95 11.84 -4.78
C LEU A 127 -3.47 12.16 -4.99
N LEU A 128 -2.72 11.24 -5.59
CA LEU A 128 -1.28 11.37 -5.80
C LEU A 128 -0.92 11.87 -7.19
N ALA A 129 -1.90 12.04 -8.04
CA ALA A 129 -1.69 12.51 -9.43
C ALA A 129 -1.19 13.97 -9.48
#